data_0975a28ad1dcad1849148794d56a6c13
#
_entry.id   0975a28ad1dcad1849148794d56a6c13
#
_cell.length_a   1.000
_cell.length_b   1.000
_cell.length_c   1.000
_cell.angle_alpha   90.00
_cell.angle_beta   90.00
_cell.angle_gamma   90.00
#
_symmetry.space_group_name_H-M   'P 1'
#
loop_
_entity.id
_entity.type
_entity.pdbx_description
1 polymer ?
#
loop_
_entity_poly.entity_id
_entity_poly.type
_entity_poly.pdbx_seq_one_letter_code
_entity_poly.pdbx_strand_id
1 'polypeptide(L)'
;MALELQQLRQVVALAEHRSFVRASAALHISQPALSRSIQNLERRFGSSLFLRSAAGVVPTDLGRLYIERARDLLRMADELEGEAIGHAAMRTGRVDVGGGPYPTDSFLGPAVARFVEQFPQVSVQLHSGDWDDLVHQLRSRTLDFFVAETSLLAREPDLDVVPMPVRHPVYFFARAGHPLTASSATIRAADVMSWPFATPSRIPPRVLDPMLAAHREGSSRLPSGRPFPAIVCNGLAPVKRIVAASDVVSASILPCIAEDLDSGRFVLLATAPWMHLHYGVVSLRGRPWTQTADTLRDLVLEAEQEATGFERKLREAHDPERGPRHTRTRGATPPRKKVGATRIGKG
;
A
#
# COMPACT_ATOMS: atom_id res chain seq x y z
N MET A 1 -23.83 -34.92 13.91
CA MET A 1 -23.32 -33.92 14.88
C MET A 1 -23.12 -32.61 14.14
N ALA A 2 -23.76 -31.56 14.60
CA ALA A 2 -23.73 -30.25 13.93
C ALA A 2 -22.38 -29.55 14.16
N LEU A 3 -21.95 -28.76 13.18
CA LEU A 3 -20.85 -27.82 13.27
C LEU A 3 -21.41 -26.56 13.96
N GLU A 4 -20.74 -26.06 15.00
CA GLU A 4 -21.18 -24.86 15.73
C GLU A 4 -20.31 -23.65 15.36
N LEU A 5 -20.92 -22.54 14.97
CA LEU A 5 -20.21 -21.30 14.62
C LEU A 5 -19.31 -20.83 15.77
N GLN A 6 -19.72 -21.05 17.03
CA GLN A 6 -18.92 -20.72 18.19
C GLN A 6 -17.58 -21.49 18.22
N GLN A 7 -17.57 -22.76 17.82
CA GLN A 7 -16.33 -23.54 17.72
C GLN A 7 -15.40 -23.00 16.61
N LEU A 8 -15.97 -22.55 15.49
CA LEU A 8 -15.22 -21.92 14.43
C LEU A 8 -14.55 -20.63 14.91
N ARG A 9 -15.31 -19.74 15.61
CA ARG A 9 -14.75 -18.51 16.21
C ARG A 9 -13.62 -18.81 17.19
N GLN A 10 -13.71 -19.88 17.97
CA GLN A 10 -12.67 -20.29 18.92
C GLN A 10 -11.38 -20.76 18.23
N VAL A 11 -11.48 -21.52 17.14
CA VAL A 11 -10.34 -21.98 16.36
C VAL A 11 -9.64 -20.79 15.69
N VAL A 12 -10.40 -19.90 15.07
CA VAL A 12 -9.86 -18.70 14.40
C VAL A 12 -9.17 -17.78 15.42
N ALA A 13 -9.78 -17.47 16.54
CA ALA A 13 -9.18 -16.64 17.59
C ALA A 13 -7.90 -17.25 18.17
N LEU A 14 -7.85 -18.58 18.35
CA LEU A 14 -6.62 -19.23 18.82
C LEU A 14 -5.48 -19.13 17.80
N ALA A 15 -5.78 -19.22 16.51
CA ALA A 15 -4.81 -19.05 15.44
C ALA A 15 -4.25 -17.61 15.39
N GLU A 16 -5.10 -16.61 15.55
CA GLU A 16 -4.73 -15.19 15.52
C GLU A 16 -3.88 -14.79 16.73
N HIS A 17 -4.33 -15.19 17.91
CA HIS A 17 -3.66 -14.81 19.16
C HIS A 17 -2.47 -15.70 19.52
N ARG A 18 -2.33 -16.89 18.92
CA ARG A 18 -1.26 -17.89 19.18
C ARG A 18 -1.07 -18.22 20.68
N SER A 19 -2.12 -18.01 21.49
CA SER A 19 -2.11 -18.20 22.94
C SER A 19 -3.51 -18.46 23.44
N PHE A 20 -3.70 -19.57 24.18
CA PHE A 20 -4.99 -19.89 24.80
C PHE A 20 -5.48 -18.80 25.76
N VAL A 21 -4.56 -18.17 26.50
CA VAL A 21 -4.91 -17.08 27.45
C VAL A 21 -5.43 -15.87 26.69
N ARG A 22 -4.69 -15.42 25.66
CA ARG A 22 -5.11 -14.23 24.86
C ARG A 22 -6.38 -14.50 24.06
N ALA A 23 -6.49 -15.67 23.44
CA ALA A 23 -7.68 -16.04 22.67
C ALA A 23 -8.93 -16.17 23.57
N SER A 24 -8.81 -16.76 24.76
CA SER A 24 -9.94 -16.85 25.69
C SER A 24 -10.39 -15.48 26.21
N ALA A 25 -9.45 -14.57 26.48
CA ALA A 25 -9.75 -13.20 26.86
C ALA A 25 -10.50 -12.46 25.72
N ALA A 26 -10.03 -12.58 24.46
CA ALA A 26 -10.67 -11.97 23.31
C ALA A 26 -12.09 -12.52 23.04
N LEU A 27 -12.33 -13.79 23.39
CA LEU A 27 -13.64 -14.44 23.25
C LEU A 27 -14.54 -14.30 24.49
N HIS A 28 -14.08 -13.63 25.56
CA HIS A 28 -14.79 -13.49 26.84
C HIS A 28 -15.22 -14.84 27.46
N ILE A 29 -14.36 -15.88 27.34
CA ILE A 29 -14.56 -17.21 27.93
C ILE A 29 -13.38 -17.60 28.81
N SER A 30 -13.56 -18.62 29.67
CA SER A 30 -12.44 -19.13 30.46
C SER A 30 -11.47 -19.94 29.60
N GLN A 31 -10.18 -19.84 29.91
CA GLN A 31 -9.12 -20.61 29.21
C GLN A 31 -9.36 -22.13 29.26
N PRO A 32 -9.82 -22.74 30.39
CA PRO A 32 -10.19 -24.16 30.40
C PRO A 32 -11.36 -24.51 29.47
N ALA A 33 -12.33 -23.59 29.28
CA ALA A 33 -13.44 -23.80 28.34
C ALA A 33 -12.93 -23.83 26.89
N LEU A 34 -12.10 -22.86 26.50
CA LEU A 34 -11.48 -22.83 25.19
C LEU A 34 -10.65 -24.10 24.93
N SER A 35 -9.79 -24.48 25.90
CA SER A 35 -8.95 -25.68 25.79
C SER A 35 -9.77 -26.95 25.58
N ARG A 36 -10.84 -27.13 26.36
CA ARG A 36 -11.75 -28.28 26.20
C ARG A 36 -12.45 -28.30 24.86
N SER A 37 -12.88 -27.14 24.36
CA SER A 37 -13.55 -27.04 23.06
C SER A 37 -12.62 -27.44 21.93
N ILE A 38 -11.39 -26.93 21.90
CA ILE A 38 -10.37 -27.31 20.90
C ILE A 38 -10.05 -28.80 20.98
N GLN A 39 -9.81 -29.35 22.19
CA GLN A 39 -9.54 -30.78 22.37
C GLN A 39 -10.71 -31.68 21.93
N ASN A 40 -11.97 -31.24 22.14
CA ASN A 40 -13.13 -31.96 21.66
C ASN A 40 -13.17 -32.01 20.13
N LEU A 41 -12.82 -30.88 19.48
CA LEU A 41 -12.76 -30.80 18.04
C LEU A 41 -11.64 -31.69 17.46
N GLU A 42 -10.44 -31.64 18.05
CA GLU A 42 -9.29 -32.48 17.67
C GLU A 42 -9.59 -33.98 17.85
N ARG A 43 -10.21 -34.36 18.96
CA ARG A 43 -10.66 -35.76 19.19
C ARG A 43 -11.67 -36.22 18.14
N ARG A 44 -12.56 -35.33 17.73
CA ARG A 44 -13.56 -35.60 16.68
C ARG A 44 -12.92 -35.83 15.31
N PHE A 45 -11.83 -35.17 15.00
CA PHE A 45 -11.09 -35.33 13.75
C PHE A 45 -10.02 -36.45 13.83
N GLY A 46 -9.74 -36.95 15.02
CA GLY A 46 -8.66 -37.91 15.24
C GLY A 46 -7.25 -37.32 14.99
N SER A 47 -7.13 -35.97 14.92
CA SER A 47 -5.89 -35.29 14.61
C SER A 47 -5.85 -33.92 15.26
N SER A 48 -4.65 -33.47 15.65
CA SER A 48 -4.44 -32.15 16.24
C SER A 48 -4.58 -31.06 15.19
N LEU A 49 -5.28 -29.98 15.55
CA LEU A 49 -5.33 -28.76 14.76
C LEU A 49 -4.21 -27.79 15.12
N PHE A 50 -3.69 -27.89 16.34
CA PHE A 50 -2.64 -27.01 16.86
C PHE A 50 -1.50 -27.79 17.52
N LEU A 51 -0.29 -27.28 17.38
CA LEU A 51 0.91 -27.70 18.06
C LEU A 51 1.33 -26.64 19.07
N ARG A 52 1.85 -27.06 20.24
CA ARG A 52 2.50 -26.18 21.19
C ARG A 52 4.00 -26.13 20.87
N SER A 53 4.53 -24.92 20.70
CA SER A 53 5.95 -24.69 20.43
C SER A 53 6.50 -23.60 21.35
N ALA A 54 7.81 -23.42 21.35
CA ALA A 54 8.45 -22.30 22.06
C ALA A 54 7.95 -20.91 21.56
N ALA A 55 7.49 -20.84 20.30
CA ALA A 55 6.91 -19.63 19.70
C ALA A 55 5.41 -19.44 20.01
N GLY A 56 4.81 -20.30 20.85
CA GLY A 56 3.39 -20.31 21.18
C GLY A 56 2.62 -21.43 20.49
N VAL A 57 1.33 -21.20 20.25
CA VAL A 57 0.43 -22.15 19.58
C VAL A 57 0.47 -21.91 18.08
N VAL A 58 0.79 -22.98 17.31
CA VAL A 58 0.90 -22.92 15.85
C VAL A 58 -0.06 -23.94 15.20
N PRO A 59 -0.76 -23.60 14.11
CA PRO A 59 -1.61 -24.54 13.40
C PRO A 59 -0.81 -25.65 12.73
N THR A 60 -1.35 -26.89 12.74
CA THR A 60 -0.92 -28.00 11.85
C THR A 60 -1.38 -27.75 10.40
N ASP A 61 -1.01 -28.61 9.46
CA ASP A 61 -1.53 -28.54 8.08
C ASP A 61 -3.07 -28.67 8.04
N LEU A 62 -3.62 -29.62 8.81
CA LEU A 62 -5.06 -29.75 8.99
C LEU A 62 -5.66 -28.52 9.68
N GLY A 63 -4.94 -27.99 10.67
CA GLY A 63 -5.35 -26.76 11.36
C GLY A 63 -5.43 -25.56 10.41
N ARG A 64 -4.45 -25.36 9.54
CA ARG A 64 -4.48 -24.29 8.52
C ARG A 64 -5.68 -24.41 7.59
N LEU A 65 -5.91 -25.60 7.03
CA LEU A 65 -7.07 -25.87 6.18
C LEU A 65 -8.38 -25.61 6.93
N TYR A 66 -8.48 -26.07 8.18
CA TYR A 66 -9.68 -25.88 8.97
C TYR A 66 -9.94 -24.41 9.30
N ILE A 67 -8.91 -23.65 9.70
CA ILE A 67 -8.99 -22.21 9.99
C ILE A 67 -9.45 -21.44 8.74
N GLU A 68 -8.91 -21.78 7.58
CA GLU A 68 -9.28 -21.18 6.30
C GLU A 68 -10.78 -21.36 6.03
N ARG A 69 -11.27 -22.60 6.13
CA ARG A 69 -12.70 -22.89 5.92
C ARG A 69 -13.60 -22.32 7.02
N ALA A 70 -13.10 -22.28 8.25
CA ALA A 70 -13.82 -21.67 9.36
C ALA A 70 -14.09 -20.19 9.14
N ARG A 71 -13.12 -19.44 8.62
CA ARG A 71 -13.28 -18.02 8.28
C ARG A 71 -14.34 -17.80 7.21
N ASP A 72 -14.40 -18.69 6.20
CA ASP A 72 -15.43 -18.61 5.16
C ASP A 72 -16.83 -18.77 5.74
N LEU A 73 -17.02 -19.83 6.54
CA LEU A 73 -18.31 -20.13 7.13
C LEU A 73 -18.77 -19.03 8.10
N LEU A 74 -17.86 -18.48 8.88
CA LEU A 74 -18.17 -17.36 9.77
C LEU A 74 -18.63 -16.13 8.99
N ARG A 75 -17.94 -15.81 7.89
CA ARG A 75 -18.33 -14.70 7.04
C ARG A 75 -19.68 -14.94 6.37
N MET A 76 -19.91 -16.12 5.80
CA MET A 76 -21.21 -16.46 5.22
C MET A 76 -22.35 -16.40 6.25
N ALA A 77 -22.07 -16.74 7.52
CA ALA A 77 -23.04 -16.62 8.60
C ALA A 77 -23.33 -15.14 8.94
N ASP A 78 -22.29 -14.31 9.00
CA ASP A 78 -22.43 -12.87 9.25
C ASP A 78 -23.17 -12.18 8.07
N GLU A 79 -22.94 -12.61 6.83
CA GLU A 79 -23.67 -12.17 5.62
C GLU A 79 -25.16 -12.57 5.68
N LEU A 80 -25.46 -13.82 6.04
CA LEU A 80 -26.83 -14.32 6.17
C LEU A 80 -27.60 -13.58 7.29
N GLU A 81 -26.96 -13.35 8.43
CA GLU A 81 -27.55 -12.54 9.50
C GLU A 81 -27.83 -11.12 9.01
N GLY A 82 -26.90 -10.55 8.24
CA GLY A 82 -27.03 -9.24 7.62
C GLY A 82 -28.17 -9.17 6.62
N GLU A 83 -28.30 -10.13 5.71
CA GLU A 83 -29.40 -10.22 4.74
C GLU A 83 -30.76 -10.38 5.41
N ALA A 84 -30.84 -11.21 6.47
CA ALA A 84 -32.06 -11.46 7.22
C ALA A 84 -32.59 -10.20 7.95
N ILE A 85 -31.69 -9.29 8.36
CA ILE A 85 -32.04 -8.03 9.01
C ILE A 85 -32.51 -6.96 7.98
N GLY A 86 -32.41 -7.26 6.69
CA GLY A 86 -32.75 -6.37 5.57
C GLY A 86 -31.87 -5.13 5.54
N HIS A 87 -31.58 -4.54 4.42
CA HIS A 87 -30.73 -3.34 4.16
C HIS A 87 -29.78 -2.85 5.27
N ALA A 88 -29.86 -3.42 6.48
CA ALA A 88 -28.98 -3.23 7.62
C ALA A 88 -27.64 -4.02 7.46
N ALA A 89 -27.57 -4.94 6.50
CA ALA A 89 -26.38 -5.77 6.28
C ALA A 89 -25.10 -4.97 5.90
N MET A 90 -25.27 -3.83 5.24
CA MET A 90 -24.18 -2.89 5.01
C MET A 90 -23.86 -1.99 6.22
N ARG A 91 -24.59 -2.12 7.32
CA ARG A 91 -24.43 -1.25 8.51
C ARG A 91 -23.51 -1.85 9.57
N THR A 92 -23.20 -3.13 9.50
CA THR A 92 -22.32 -3.83 10.44
C THR A 92 -21.50 -4.86 9.68
N GLY A 93 -20.25 -5.04 10.03
CA GLY A 93 -19.37 -6.01 9.38
C GLY A 93 -17.92 -5.56 9.35
N ARG A 94 -17.13 -6.32 8.62
CA ARG A 94 -15.69 -6.04 8.40
C ARG A 94 -15.34 -6.27 6.94
N VAL A 95 -14.48 -5.43 6.42
CA VAL A 95 -13.83 -5.63 5.13
C VAL A 95 -12.32 -5.49 5.29
N ASP A 96 -11.57 -6.46 4.76
CA ASP A 96 -10.12 -6.52 4.80
C ASP A 96 -9.58 -6.31 3.38
N VAL A 97 -8.99 -5.15 3.14
CA VAL A 97 -8.46 -4.78 1.82
C VAL A 97 -6.95 -4.60 1.88
N GLY A 98 -6.25 -5.06 0.85
CA GLY A 98 -4.80 -4.89 0.71
C GLY A 98 -4.43 -3.95 -0.42
N GLY A 99 -3.22 -3.37 -0.34
CA GLY A 99 -2.66 -2.61 -1.44
C GLY A 99 -1.15 -2.60 -1.47
N GLY A 100 -0.58 -2.51 -2.68
CA GLY A 100 0.81 -2.11 -2.84
C GLY A 100 1.02 -0.68 -2.35
N PRO A 101 2.28 -0.24 -2.13
CA PRO A 101 2.54 1.08 -1.54
C PRO A 101 1.89 2.25 -2.29
N TYR A 102 1.98 2.26 -3.61
CA TYR A 102 1.43 3.36 -4.42
C TYR A 102 -0.10 3.37 -4.48
N PRO A 103 -0.80 2.24 -4.75
CA PRO A 103 -2.25 2.19 -4.64
C PRO A 103 -2.77 2.60 -3.28
N THR A 104 -2.11 2.18 -2.20
CA THR A 104 -2.51 2.52 -0.83
C THR A 104 -2.51 4.02 -0.60
N ASP A 105 -1.44 4.71 -1.02
CA ASP A 105 -1.28 6.15 -0.79
C ASP A 105 -2.09 7.01 -1.79
N SER A 106 -2.34 6.51 -3.03
CA SER A 106 -2.93 7.35 -4.08
C SER A 106 -4.46 7.26 -4.17
N PHE A 107 -5.06 6.08 -4.03
CA PHE A 107 -6.51 5.92 -4.23
C PHE A 107 -7.21 4.96 -3.27
N LEU A 108 -6.53 3.97 -2.66
CA LEU A 108 -7.15 3.12 -1.65
C LEU A 108 -7.51 3.91 -0.38
N GLY A 109 -6.61 4.77 0.11
CA GLY A 109 -6.88 5.64 1.24
C GLY A 109 -8.13 6.53 1.02
N PRO A 110 -8.20 7.31 -0.06
CA PRO A 110 -9.39 8.07 -0.43
C PRO A 110 -10.67 7.23 -0.57
N ALA A 111 -10.59 6.04 -1.18
CA ALA A 111 -11.75 5.14 -1.30
C ALA A 111 -12.26 4.66 0.06
N VAL A 112 -11.34 4.25 0.95
CA VAL A 112 -11.68 3.85 2.33
C VAL A 112 -12.29 5.02 3.10
N ALA A 113 -11.78 6.25 2.96
CA ALA A 113 -12.35 7.41 3.61
C ALA A 113 -13.82 7.61 3.21
N ARG A 114 -14.13 7.56 1.92
CA ARG A 114 -15.52 7.65 1.41
C ARG A 114 -16.38 6.49 1.89
N PHE A 115 -15.81 5.28 1.93
CA PHE A 115 -16.52 4.10 2.39
C PHE A 115 -16.94 4.22 3.85
N VAL A 116 -16.05 4.62 4.76
CA VAL A 116 -16.39 4.75 6.20
C VAL A 116 -17.34 5.90 6.48
N GLU A 117 -17.37 6.95 5.66
CA GLU A 117 -18.39 8.01 5.74
C GLU A 117 -19.78 7.48 5.37
N GLN A 118 -19.88 6.60 4.36
CA GLN A 118 -21.14 6.01 3.93
C GLN A 118 -21.59 4.87 4.86
N PHE A 119 -20.63 4.11 5.42
CA PHE A 119 -20.89 2.92 6.24
C PHE A 119 -20.13 2.97 7.58
N PRO A 120 -20.49 3.89 8.49
CA PRO A 120 -19.74 4.15 9.74
C PRO A 120 -19.77 2.98 10.74
N GLN A 121 -20.58 1.96 10.53
CA GLN A 121 -20.66 0.76 11.37
C GLN A 121 -19.80 -0.40 10.82
N VAL A 122 -19.19 -0.26 9.63
CA VAL A 122 -18.35 -1.28 9.03
C VAL A 122 -16.89 -1.02 9.41
N SER A 123 -16.22 -2.03 9.95
CA SER A 123 -14.79 -1.98 10.25
C SER A 123 -13.99 -2.23 8.96
N VAL A 124 -13.06 -1.35 8.64
CA VAL A 124 -12.13 -1.54 7.51
C VAL A 124 -10.73 -1.79 8.04
N GLN A 125 -10.09 -2.86 7.56
CA GLN A 125 -8.67 -3.11 7.76
C GLN A 125 -7.96 -2.89 6.43
N LEU A 126 -7.10 -1.87 6.38
CA LEU A 126 -6.28 -1.57 5.21
C LEU A 126 -4.85 -2.07 5.43
N HIS A 127 -4.43 -3.03 4.64
CA HIS A 127 -3.10 -3.64 4.68
C HIS A 127 -2.23 -3.10 3.54
N SER A 128 -1.03 -2.65 3.85
CA SER A 128 -0.04 -2.29 2.84
C SER A 128 1.10 -3.30 2.84
N GLY A 129 1.50 -3.78 1.67
CA GLY A 129 2.56 -4.78 1.59
C GLY A 129 3.04 -5.08 0.17
N ASP A 130 4.05 -5.93 0.09
CA ASP A 130 4.50 -6.49 -1.19
C ASP A 130 3.47 -7.51 -1.72
N TRP A 131 3.45 -7.69 -3.02
CA TRP A 131 2.48 -8.57 -3.69
C TRP A 131 2.53 -10.03 -3.16
N ASP A 132 3.69 -10.57 -2.78
CA ASP A 132 3.82 -11.91 -2.18
C ASP A 132 3.06 -12.01 -0.85
N ASP A 133 3.22 -11.00 0.02
CA ASP A 133 2.56 -10.96 1.32
C ASP A 133 1.05 -10.80 1.15
N LEU A 134 0.62 -9.97 0.19
CA LEU A 134 -0.80 -9.76 -0.11
C LEU A 134 -1.44 -11.04 -0.70
N VAL A 135 -0.75 -11.75 -1.60
CA VAL A 135 -1.20 -13.05 -2.11
C VAL A 135 -1.31 -14.08 -0.99
N HIS A 136 -0.32 -14.14 -0.09
CA HIS A 136 -0.38 -15.03 1.07
C HIS A 136 -1.57 -14.71 1.98
N GLN A 137 -1.82 -13.44 2.27
CA GLN A 137 -2.96 -13.00 3.07
C GLN A 137 -4.29 -13.28 2.36
N LEU A 138 -4.36 -13.10 1.05
CA LEU A 138 -5.54 -13.43 0.26
C LEU A 138 -5.83 -14.95 0.30
N ARG A 139 -4.80 -15.79 0.10
CA ARG A 139 -4.91 -17.26 0.19
C ARG A 139 -5.27 -17.76 1.58
N SER A 140 -4.75 -17.12 2.63
CA SER A 140 -5.14 -17.40 4.02
C SER A 140 -6.47 -16.77 4.44
N ARG A 141 -7.17 -16.11 3.50
CA ARG A 141 -8.48 -15.49 3.67
C ARG A 141 -8.53 -14.43 4.77
N THR A 142 -7.41 -13.77 4.99
CA THR A 142 -7.29 -12.59 5.86
C THR A 142 -7.49 -11.29 5.08
N LEU A 143 -7.56 -11.37 3.74
CA LEU A 143 -7.98 -10.28 2.86
C LEU A 143 -9.20 -10.73 2.03
N ASP A 144 -10.07 -9.77 1.73
CA ASP A 144 -11.16 -9.97 0.78
C ASP A 144 -10.65 -9.76 -0.65
N PHE A 145 -9.89 -8.71 -0.86
CA PHE A 145 -9.21 -8.41 -2.11
C PHE A 145 -8.00 -7.50 -1.86
N PHE A 146 -7.18 -7.32 -2.88
CA PHE A 146 -6.13 -6.31 -2.85
C PHE A 146 -5.92 -5.66 -4.22
N VAL A 147 -5.23 -4.51 -4.21
CA VAL A 147 -4.83 -3.80 -5.44
C VAL A 147 -3.31 -3.72 -5.51
N ALA A 148 -2.74 -4.28 -6.57
CA ALA A 148 -1.30 -4.26 -6.79
C ALA A 148 -0.95 -4.26 -8.28
N GLU A 149 0.33 -4.13 -8.58
CA GLU A 149 0.87 -4.32 -9.92
C GLU A 149 0.68 -5.77 -10.37
N THR A 150 0.12 -5.99 -11.57
CA THR A 150 -0.44 -7.28 -11.98
C THR A 150 0.45 -8.12 -12.87
N SER A 151 1.63 -7.64 -13.27
CA SER A 151 2.46 -8.33 -14.27
C SER A 151 2.90 -9.75 -13.88
N LEU A 152 2.95 -10.06 -12.58
CA LEU A 152 3.26 -11.39 -12.06
C LEU A 152 2.02 -12.20 -11.66
N LEU A 153 0.93 -11.54 -11.34
CA LEU A 153 -0.27 -12.14 -10.73
C LEU A 153 -1.19 -12.80 -11.75
N ALA A 154 -1.17 -12.36 -13.00
CA ALA A 154 -2.03 -12.89 -14.06
C ALA A 154 -1.77 -14.40 -14.40
N ARG A 155 -0.69 -14.98 -13.90
CA ARG A 155 -0.33 -16.38 -14.09
C ARG A 155 -0.72 -17.29 -12.93
N GLU A 156 -1.19 -16.74 -11.83
CA GLU A 156 -1.61 -17.51 -10.66
C GLU A 156 -3.00 -18.13 -10.91
N PRO A 157 -3.13 -19.46 -10.93
CA PRO A 157 -4.35 -20.14 -11.38
C PRO A 157 -5.52 -19.99 -10.42
N ASP A 158 -5.26 -19.70 -9.16
CA ASP A 158 -6.23 -19.53 -8.07
C ASP A 158 -6.66 -18.08 -7.84
N LEU A 159 -6.11 -17.14 -8.63
CA LEU A 159 -6.45 -15.73 -8.53
C LEU A 159 -7.33 -15.30 -9.70
N ASP A 160 -8.29 -14.43 -9.41
CA ASP A 160 -8.98 -13.60 -10.39
C ASP A 160 -8.35 -12.21 -10.35
N VAL A 161 -7.81 -11.81 -11.49
CA VAL A 161 -7.14 -10.52 -11.65
C VAL A 161 -7.93 -9.68 -12.63
N VAL A 162 -8.59 -8.64 -12.14
CA VAL A 162 -9.32 -7.68 -12.96
C VAL A 162 -8.40 -6.46 -13.17
N PRO A 163 -7.83 -6.29 -14.38
CA PRO A 163 -6.95 -5.16 -14.63
C PRO A 163 -7.71 -3.84 -14.56
N MET A 164 -7.11 -2.85 -13.94
CA MET A 164 -7.60 -1.47 -13.95
C MET A 164 -7.23 -0.82 -15.30
N PRO A 165 -8.08 0.08 -15.84
CA PRO A 165 -7.94 0.55 -17.23
C PRO A 165 -6.72 1.46 -17.44
N VAL A 166 -6.17 2.04 -16.39
CA VAL A 166 -5.16 3.07 -16.49
C VAL A 166 -3.74 2.54 -16.30
N ARG A 167 -2.81 3.11 -17.06
CA ARG A 167 -1.39 2.96 -16.90
C ARG A 167 -0.85 4.17 -16.18
N HIS A 168 -0.27 3.97 -15.00
CA HIS A 168 0.30 5.03 -14.19
C HIS A 168 1.77 5.25 -14.53
N PRO A 169 2.14 6.39 -15.15
CA PRO A 169 3.52 6.73 -15.40
C PRO A 169 4.29 6.88 -14.08
N VAL A 170 5.52 6.40 -14.06
CA VAL A 170 6.42 6.51 -12.92
C VAL A 170 7.53 7.51 -13.25
N TYR A 171 7.84 8.37 -12.31
CA TYR A 171 8.84 9.42 -12.45
C TYR A 171 9.93 9.26 -11.41
N PHE A 172 11.18 9.42 -11.82
CA PHE A 172 12.27 9.58 -10.89
C PHE A 172 12.19 10.93 -10.21
N PHE A 173 12.46 10.95 -8.92
CA PHE A 173 12.46 12.18 -8.13
C PHE A 173 13.61 12.20 -7.12
N ALA A 174 13.99 13.41 -6.71
CA ALA A 174 14.98 13.67 -5.69
C ALA A 174 14.58 14.89 -4.84
N ARG A 175 15.35 15.16 -3.79
CA ARG A 175 15.21 16.41 -3.03
C ARG A 175 15.52 17.62 -3.90
N ALA A 176 14.95 18.76 -3.56
CA ALA A 176 15.36 20.04 -4.15
C ALA A 176 16.86 20.30 -3.92
N GLY A 177 17.53 20.84 -4.93
CA GLY A 177 18.97 21.09 -4.91
C GLY A 177 19.84 19.83 -4.94
N HIS A 178 19.28 18.68 -5.43
CA HIS A 178 20.06 17.49 -5.69
C HIS A 178 21.14 17.77 -6.77
N PRO A 179 22.37 17.24 -6.66
CA PRO A 179 23.44 17.52 -7.62
C PRO A 179 23.11 17.26 -9.09
N LEU A 180 22.24 16.28 -9.39
CA LEU A 180 21.75 16.03 -10.76
C LEU A 180 21.01 17.24 -11.36
N THR A 181 20.44 18.12 -10.55
CA THR A 181 19.70 19.30 -11.03
C THR A 181 20.58 20.54 -11.23
N ALA A 182 21.88 20.45 -10.91
CA ALA A 182 22.82 21.59 -11.08
C ALA A 182 23.18 21.84 -12.55
N SER A 183 22.99 20.85 -13.44
CA SER A 183 23.22 20.99 -14.87
C SER A 183 21.93 21.23 -15.63
N SER A 184 21.99 22.04 -16.68
CA SER A 184 20.86 22.22 -17.63
C SER A 184 20.75 21.08 -18.66
N ALA A 185 21.60 20.07 -18.61
CA ALA A 185 21.53 18.92 -19.51
C ALA A 185 20.32 18.03 -19.19
N THR A 186 19.76 17.42 -20.23
CA THR A 186 18.66 16.44 -20.07
C THR A 186 19.15 15.27 -19.24
N ILE A 187 18.48 15.02 -18.12
CA ILE A 187 18.78 13.91 -17.20
C ILE A 187 18.21 12.62 -17.80
N ARG A 188 19.03 11.61 -18.02
CA ARG A 188 18.64 10.29 -18.50
C ARG A 188 18.48 9.33 -17.32
N ALA A 189 17.76 8.22 -17.53
CA ALA A 189 17.62 7.17 -16.52
C ALA A 189 18.96 6.65 -15.99
N ALA A 190 19.97 6.49 -16.86
CA ALA A 190 21.31 6.07 -16.45
C ALA A 190 22.02 7.07 -15.53
N ASP A 191 21.77 8.36 -15.72
CA ASP A 191 22.34 9.41 -14.86
C ASP A 191 21.69 9.35 -13.46
N VAL A 192 20.38 9.11 -13.38
CA VAL A 192 19.66 8.89 -12.11
C VAL A 192 20.14 7.61 -11.42
N MET A 193 20.30 6.52 -12.18
CA MET A 193 20.73 5.21 -11.65
C MET A 193 22.20 5.20 -11.21
N SER A 194 22.96 6.25 -11.45
CA SER A 194 24.31 6.43 -10.89
C SER A 194 24.27 6.84 -9.39
N TRP A 195 23.13 7.19 -8.85
CA TRP A 195 22.92 7.55 -7.43
C TRP A 195 22.31 6.40 -6.65
N PRO A 196 22.42 6.38 -5.29
CA PRO A 196 21.75 5.38 -4.47
C PRO A 196 20.23 5.46 -4.70
N PHE A 197 19.60 4.29 -4.91
CA PHE A 197 18.18 4.21 -5.19
C PHE A 197 17.42 3.59 -4.02
N ALA A 198 16.32 4.24 -3.60
CA ALA A 198 15.39 3.71 -2.61
C ALA A 198 14.07 3.30 -3.27
N THR A 199 13.50 2.20 -2.81
CA THR A 199 12.19 1.71 -3.27
C THR A 199 11.27 1.41 -2.08
N PRO A 200 9.94 1.65 -2.20
CA PRO A 200 8.98 1.36 -1.13
C PRO A 200 8.55 -0.12 -1.06
N SER A 201 8.98 -0.94 -2.00
CA SER A 201 8.65 -2.36 -2.13
C SER A 201 9.60 -3.05 -3.09
N ARG A 202 9.43 -4.35 -3.30
CA ARG A 202 10.13 -5.04 -4.39
C ARG A 202 9.71 -4.48 -5.76
N ILE A 203 10.67 -4.35 -6.65
CA ILE A 203 10.43 -3.83 -8.00
C ILE A 203 9.99 -5.00 -8.89
N PRO A 204 8.84 -4.89 -9.60
CA PRO A 204 8.41 -5.92 -10.54
C PRO A 204 9.47 -6.17 -11.63
N PRO A 205 9.72 -7.43 -12.04
CA PRO A 205 10.76 -7.78 -13.01
C PRO A 205 10.69 -6.98 -14.31
N ARG A 206 9.49 -6.69 -14.81
CA ARG A 206 9.26 -5.88 -16.01
C ARG A 206 9.87 -4.48 -15.92
N VAL A 207 9.89 -3.91 -14.70
CA VAL A 207 10.48 -2.59 -14.43
C VAL A 207 11.93 -2.75 -13.98
N LEU A 208 12.24 -3.80 -13.23
CA LEU A 208 13.58 -4.07 -12.69
C LEU A 208 14.62 -4.28 -13.79
N ASP A 209 14.30 -5.07 -14.82
CA ASP A 209 15.27 -5.39 -15.89
C ASP A 209 15.77 -4.15 -16.63
N PRO A 210 14.90 -3.21 -17.11
CA PRO A 210 15.36 -1.95 -17.69
C PRO A 210 16.11 -1.06 -16.69
N MET A 211 15.70 -1.05 -15.40
CA MET A 211 16.40 -0.30 -14.36
C MET A 211 17.81 -0.85 -14.13
N LEU A 212 18.00 -2.17 -14.09
CA LEU A 212 19.32 -2.82 -14.00
C LEU A 212 20.20 -2.51 -15.21
N ALA A 213 19.61 -2.43 -16.41
CA ALA A 213 20.34 -2.00 -17.60
C ALA A 213 20.83 -0.56 -17.47
N ALA A 214 19.95 0.36 -17.08
CA ALA A 214 20.30 1.76 -16.83
C ALA A 214 21.31 1.91 -15.67
N HIS A 215 21.19 1.11 -14.62
CA HIS A 215 22.15 1.10 -13.51
C HIS A 215 23.54 0.65 -13.96
N ARG A 216 23.66 -0.40 -14.78
CA ARG A 216 24.95 -0.83 -15.35
C ARG A 216 25.60 0.26 -16.20
N GLU A 217 24.81 0.95 -17.03
CA GLU A 217 25.29 2.09 -17.82
C GLU A 217 25.78 3.24 -16.91
N GLY A 218 24.99 3.61 -15.89
CA GLY A 218 25.33 4.66 -14.93
C GLY A 218 26.53 4.30 -14.04
N SER A 219 26.61 3.04 -13.57
CA SER A 219 27.65 2.56 -12.65
C SER A 219 29.03 2.48 -13.27
N SER A 220 29.15 2.48 -14.61
CA SER A 220 30.46 2.57 -15.28
C SER A 220 31.25 3.84 -14.89
N ARG A 221 30.60 4.83 -14.29
CA ARG A 221 31.15 6.11 -13.82
C ARG A 221 31.43 6.15 -12.31
N LEU A 222 31.15 5.08 -11.58
CA LEU A 222 31.24 5.01 -10.11
C LEU A 222 32.17 3.88 -9.65
N PRO A 223 32.70 3.93 -8.41
CA PRO A 223 33.40 2.79 -7.81
C PRO A 223 32.52 1.53 -7.86
N SER A 224 33.10 0.42 -8.33
CA SER A 224 32.41 -0.87 -8.50
C SER A 224 31.82 -1.38 -7.19
N GLY A 225 30.59 -1.91 -7.24
CA GLY A 225 29.99 -2.70 -6.16
C GLY A 225 28.83 -2.06 -5.39
N ARG A 226 28.24 -0.97 -5.88
CA ARG A 226 27.05 -0.41 -5.21
C ARG A 226 25.83 -1.32 -5.44
N PRO A 227 25.11 -1.74 -4.37
CA PRO A 227 23.92 -2.58 -4.53
C PRO A 227 22.76 -1.82 -5.22
N PHE A 228 21.94 -2.55 -5.98
CA PHE A 228 20.73 -2.01 -6.57
C PHE A 228 19.51 -2.94 -6.29
N PRO A 229 18.42 -2.42 -5.73
CA PRO A 229 18.30 -1.10 -5.09
C PRO A 229 19.21 -1.01 -3.86
N ALA A 230 19.67 0.21 -3.52
CA ALA A 230 20.50 0.43 -2.34
C ALA A 230 19.69 0.35 -1.03
N ILE A 231 18.40 0.71 -1.09
CA ILE A 231 17.51 0.76 0.06
C ILE A 231 16.14 0.20 -0.36
N VAL A 232 15.63 -0.74 0.43
CA VAL A 232 14.26 -1.24 0.32
C VAL A 232 13.52 -0.91 1.62
N CYS A 233 12.38 -0.24 1.50
CA CYS A 233 11.55 0.15 2.63
C CYS A 233 10.20 -0.58 2.57
N ASN A 234 9.50 -0.63 3.70
CA ASN A 234 8.09 -1.00 3.76
C ASN A 234 7.25 0.28 3.67
N GLY A 235 6.77 0.60 2.46
CA GLY A 235 5.93 1.76 2.18
C GLY A 235 6.68 3.02 1.75
N LEU A 236 5.93 4.00 1.27
CA LEU A 236 6.48 5.19 0.63
C LEU A 236 6.94 6.27 1.63
N ALA A 237 6.32 6.39 2.79
CA ALA A 237 6.66 7.41 3.77
C ALA A 237 8.13 7.37 4.25
N PRO A 238 8.74 6.20 4.56
CA PRO A 238 10.18 6.11 4.84
C PRO A 238 11.04 6.54 3.66
N VAL A 239 10.69 6.14 2.43
CA VAL A 239 11.42 6.52 1.20
C VAL A 239 11.43 8.04 1.04
N LYS A 240 10.28 8.70 1.17
CA LYS A 240 10.17 10.17 1.08
C LYS A 240 11.07 10.88 2.11
N ARG A 241 11.16 10.37 3.33
CA ARG A 241 12.04 10.92 4.39
C ARG A 241 13.53 10.77 4.05
N ILE A 242 13.93 9.60 3.52
CA ILE A 242 15.30 9.33 3.11
C ILE A 242 15.71 10.24 1.95
N VAL A 243 14.88 10.33 0.92
CA VAL A 243 15.11 11.21 -0.24
C VAL A 243 15.21 12.67 0.18
N ALA A 244 14.33 13.15 1.07
CA ALA A 244 14.37 14.52 1.56
C ALA A 244 15.65 14.88 2.32
N ALA A 245 16.29 13.91 2.98
CA ALA A 245 17.45 14.10 3.86
C ALA A 245 18.81 13.76 3.22
N SER A 246 18.84 13.29 1.95
CA SER A 246 20.07 12.79 1.34
C SER A 246 20.05 12.92 -0.19
N ASP A 247 21.16 12.52 -0.83
CA ASP A 247 21.27 12.42 -2.30
C ASP A 247 20.80 11.05 -2.82
N VAL A 248 19.93 10.37 -2.09
CA VAL A 248 19.23 9.17 -2.55
C VAL A 248 18.13 9.60 -3.52
N VAL A 249 18.01 8.87 -4.63
CA VAL A 249 16.93 9.05 -5.60
C VAL A 249 15.87 7.96 -5.44
N SER A 250 14.67 8.23 -5.90
CA SER A 250 13.60 7.22 -5.92
C SER A 250 12.71 7.43 -7.15
N ALA A 251 11.67 6.60 -7.25
CA ALA A 251 10.66 6.72 -8.29
C ALA A 251 9.27 6.58 -7.70
N SER A 252 8.29 7.30 -8.25
CA SER A 252 6.89 7.28 -7.80
C SER A 252 5.93 7.66 -8.91
N ILE A 253 4.67 7.32 -8.76
CA ILE A 253 3.57 7.97 -9.48
C ILE A 253 3.33 9.36 -8.88
N LEU A 254 2.89 10.31 -9.70
CA LEU A 254 2.77 11.71 -9.29
C LEU A 254 1.83 11.95 -8.10
N PRO A 255 0.64 11.32 -8.02
CA PRO A 255 -0.27 11.55 -6.89
C PRO A 255 0.37 11.34 -5.52
N CYS A 256 1.29 10.38 -5.40
CA CYS A 256 1.93 10.05 -4.12
C CYS A 256 2.96 11.09 -3.63
N ILE A 257 3.46 11.94 -4.53
CA ILE A 257 4.47 12.97 -4.23
C ILE A 257 4.02 14.39 -4.58
N ALA A 258 2.73 14.57 -4.88
CA ALA A 258 2.17 15.85 -5.32
C ALA A 258 2.45 17.00 -4.34
N GLU A 259 2.14 16.81 -3.06
CA GLU A 259 2.38 17.82 -2.01
C GLU A 259 3.86 18.17 -1.85
N ASP A 260 4.75 17.21 -2.05
CA ASP A 260 6.20 17.41 -1.97
C ASP A 260 6.72 18.18 -3.19
N LEU A 261 6.11 17.98 -4.37
CA LEU A 261 6.42 18.75 -5.59
C LEU A 261 5.90 20.18 -5.46
N ASP A 262 4.66 20.38 -5.03
CA ASP A 262 4.03 21.69 -4.87
C ASP A 262 4.74 22.53 -3.79
N SER A 263 5.18 21.89 -2.71
CA SER A 263 5.97 22.57 -1.66
C SER A 263 7.43 22.82 -2.07
N GLY A 264 7.88 22.33 -3.21
CA GLY A 264 9.26 22.43 -3.68
C GLY A 264 10.25 21.59 -2.86
N ARG A 265 9.76 20.62 -2.08
CA ARG A 265 10.62 19.66 -1.35
C ARG A 265 11.30 18.69 -2.30
N PHE A 266 10.57 18.22 -3.29
CA PHE A 266 11.06 17.31 -4.34
C PHE A 266 11.04 17.97 -5.72
N VAL A 267 11.84 17.40 -6.61
CA VAL A 267 11.89 17.75 -8.03
C VAL A 267 11.85 16.47 -8.85
N LEU A 268 11.18 16.53 -9.99
CA LEU A 268 11.22 15.45 -10.97
C LEU A 268 12.55 15.49 -11.71
N LEU A 269 13.13 14.32 -11.93
CA LEU A 269 14.43 14.18 -12.62
C LEU A 269 14.24 13.72 -14.06
N ALA A 270 13.58 12.60 -14.26
CA ALA A 270 13.39 11.96 -15.54
C ALA A 270 12.22 10.97 -15.49
N THR A 271 11.79 10.53 -16.66
CA THR A 271 10.96 9.34 -16.87
C THR A 271 11.49 8.55 -18.04
N ALA A 272 11.00 7.34 -18.25
CA ALA A 272 11.34 6.53 -19.41
C ALA A 272 10.10 5.77 -19.91
N PRO A 273 10.02 5.41 -21.21
CA PRO A 273 8.82 4.76 -21.78
C PRO A 273 8.40 3.47 -21.09
N TRP A 274 9.35 2.77 -20.45
CA TRP A 274 9.10 1.54 -19.71
C TRP A 274 8.66 1.79 -18.26
N MET A 275 8.74 3.02 -17.76
CA MET A 275 8.37 3.41 -16.39
C MET A 275 6.87 3.65 -16.29
N HIS A 276 6.11 2.59 -16.17
CA HIS A 276 4.68 2.65 -15.87
C HIS A 276 4.26 1.41 -15.08
N LEU A 277 3.24 1.56 -14.26
CA LEU A 277 2.64 0.50 -13.47
C LEU A 277 1.22 0.21 -13.95
N HIS A 278 0.85 -1.06 -13.92
CA HIS A 278 -0.48 -1.55 -14.26
C HIS A 278 -1.05 -2.18 -13.00
N TYR A 279 -2.08 -1.57 -12.47
CA TYR A 279 -2.76 -2.12 -11.32
C TYR A 279 -3.93 -3.00 -11.73
N GLY A 280 -4.35 -3.84 -10.81
CA GLY A 280 -5.56 -4.62 -10.91
C GLY A 280 -6.10 -4.95 -9.54
N VAL A 281 -7.38 -5.19 -9.50
CA VAL A 281 -8.05 -5.76 -8.35
C VAL A 281 -7.85 -7.26 -8.39
N VAL A 282 -7.36 -7.83 -7.30
CA VAL A 282 -7.01 -9.23 -7.17
C VAL A 282 -7.85 -9.88 -6.08
N SER A 283 -8.51 -10.97 -6.40
CA SER A 283 -9.33 -11.76 -5.48
C SER A 283 -9.09 -13.26 -5.68
N LEU A 284 -9.57 -14.07 -4.75
CA LEU A 284 -9.55 -15.54 -4.91
C LEU A 284 -10.60 -16.00 -5.91
N ARG A 285 -10.20 -16.81 -6.86
CA ARG A 285 -11.10 -17.41 -7.85
C ARG A 285 -12.16 -18.26 -7.17
N GLY A 286 -13.40 -18.08 -7.60
CA GLY A 286 -14.54 -18.84 -7.09
C GLY A 286 -14.97 -18.49 -5.67
N ARG A 287 -14.40 -17.44 -5.06
CA ARG A 287 -14.88 -16.89 -3.80
C ARG A 287 -15.92 -15.80 -4.10
N PRO A 288 -17.16 -15.94 -3.59
CA PRO A 288 -18.15 -14.89 -3.75
C PRO A 288 -17.69 -13.62 -3.01
N TRP A 289 -17.99 -12.48 -3.59
CA TRP A 289 -17.76 -11.18 -2.96
C TRP A 289 -18.86 -10.90 -1.93
N THR A 290 -18.47 -10.32 -0.81
CA THR A 290 -19.45 -9.74 0.11
C THR A 290 -19.95 -8.41 -0.47
N GLN A 291 -21.16 -7.99 -0.13
CA GLN A 291 -21.69 -6.72 -0.58
C GLN A 291 -20.80 -5.53 -0.15
N THR A 292 -20.23 -5.59 1.07
CA THR A 292 -19.29 -4.59 1.58
C THR A 292 -17.99 -4.54 0.77
N ALA A 293 -17.42 -5.70 0.43
CA ALA A 293 -16.21 -5.77 -0.38
C ALA A 293 -16.47 -5.29 -1.83
N ASP A 294 -17.60 -5.65 -2.44
CA ASP A 294 -18.02 -5.16 -3.74
C ASP A 294 -18.16 -3.63 -3.76
N THR A 295 -18.83 -3.07 -2.77
CA THR A 295 -19.02 -1.62 -2.67
C THR A 295 -17.68 -0.89 -2.49
N LEU A 296 -16.80 -1.41 -1.63
CA LEU A 296 -15.47 -0.81 -1.47
C LEU A 296 -14.64 -0.92 -2.76
N ARG A 297 -14.70 -2.05 -3.48
CA ARG A 297 -14.05 -2.21 -4.78
C ARG A 297 -14.51 -1.15 -5.77
N ASP A 298 -15.80 -0.90 -5.87
CA ASP A 298 -16.35 0.08 -6.80
C ASP A 298 -15.85 1.49 -6.47
N LEU A 299 -15.82 1.87 -5.17
CA LEU A 299 -15.23 3.13 -4.72
C LEU A 299 -13.72 3.22 -5.01
N VAL A 300 -13.00 2.09 -4.97
CA VAL A 300 -11.58 2.05 -5.32
C VAL A 300 -11.39 2.32 -6.83
N LEU A 301 -12.25 1.77 -7.69
CA LEU A 301 -12.21 2.02 -9.13
C LEU A 301 -12.53 3.49 -9.46
N GLU A 302 -13.50 4.08 -8.77
CA GLU A 302 -13.82 5.52 -8.91
C GLU A 302 -12.65 6.41 -8.46
N ALA A 303 -12.06 6.11 -7.30
CA ALA A 303 -10.93 6.86 -6.77
C ALA A 303 -9.68 6.77 -7.67
N GLU A 304 -9.45 5.63 -8.33
CA GLU A 304 -8.37 5.48 -9.31
C GLU A 304 -8.59 6.37 -10.55
N GLN A 305 -9.82 6.45 -11.06
CA GLN A 305 -10.14 7.33 -12.19
C GLN A 305 -9.91 8.82 -11.84
N GLU A 306 -10.26 9.22 -10.61
CA GLU A 306 -10.01 10.59 -10.14
C GLU A 306 -8.51 10.85 -9.96
N ALA A 307 -7.76 9.91 -9.38
CA ALA A 307 -6.31 9.99 -9.24
C ALA A 307 -5.62 10.15 -10.60
N THR A 308 -6.12 9.47 -11.63
CA THR A 308 -5.65 9.60 -13.02
C THR A 308 -5.89 11.01 -13.58
N GLY A 309 -7.07 11.57 -13.34
CA GLY A 309 -7.39 12.94 -13.74
C GLY A 309 -6.48 13.97 -13.06
N PHE A 310 -6.19 13.75 -11.78
CA PHE A 310 -5.24 14.56 -11.00
C PHE A 310 -3.80 14.41 -11.50
N GLU A 311 -3.36 13.18 -11.77
CA GLU A 311 -2.02 12.89 -12.30
C GLU A 311 -1.74 13.62 -13.62
N ARG A 312 -2.72 13.67 -14.52
CA ARG A 312 -2.60 14.41 -15.77
C ARG A 312 -2.36 15.92 -15.53
N LYS A 313 -3.07 16.53 -14.59
CA LYS A 313 -2.85 17.94 -14.21
C LYS A 313 -1.48 18.18 -13.60
N LEU A 314 -1.03 17.28 -12.73
CA LEU A 314 0.30 17.35 -12.12
C LEU A 314 1.41 17.22 -13.17
N ARG A 315 1.26 16.32 -14.13
CA ARG A 315 2.21 16.18 -15.24
C ARG A 315 2.33 17.47 -16.06
N GLU A 316 1.21 18.12 -16.36
CA GLU A 316 1.21 19.40 -17.07
C GLU A 316 1.90 20.52 -16.27
N ALA A 317 1.79 20.49 -14.94
CA ALA A 317 2.37 21.49 -14.03
C ALA A 317 3.88 21.27 -13.80
N HIS A 318 4.33 20.01 -13.70
CA HIS A 318 5.69 19.62 -13.29
C HIS A 318 6.48 18.91 -14.38
N ASP A 319 6.10 19.05 -15.66
CA ASP A 319 6.77 18.42 -16.81
C ASP A 319 8.28 18.76 -16.82
N PRO A 320 9.16 17.76 -16.65
CA PRO A 320 10.60 17.99 -16.60
C PRO A 320 11.18 18.50 -17.93
N GLU A 321 10.48 18.30 -19.07
CA GLU A 321 10.91 18.80 -20.38
C GLU A 321 10.60 20.28 -20.62
N ARG A 322 9.71 20.88 -19.79
CA ARG A 322 9.31 22.29 -19.93
C ARG A 322 10.23 23.27 -19.19
N GLY A 323 11.24 22.79 -18.45
CA GLY A 323 12.14 23.61 -17.62
C GLY A 323 11.44 24.22 -16.38
N PRO A 324 12.17 24.61 -15.34
CA PRO A 324 11.58 25.18 -14.13
C PRO A 324 10.84 26.48 -14.50
N ARG A 325 9.53 26.52 -14.33
CA ARG A 325 8.79 27.77 -14.27
C ARG A 325 9.29 28.50 -13.03
N HIS A 326 10.17 29.47 -13.21
CA HIS A 326 10.50 30.42 -12.17
C HIS A 326 9.18 31.01 -11.66
N THR A 327 8.73 30.56 -10.52
CA THR A 327 7.71 31.29 -9.72
C THR A 327 8.33 32.63 -9.43
N ARG A 328 7.94 33.65 -10.20
CA ARG A 328 8.20 35.05 -9.86
C ARG A 328 7.60 35.27 -8.47
N THR A 329 8.43 35.19 -7.45
CA THR A 329 8.13 35.75 -6.13
C THR A 329 7.73 37.19 -6.39
N ARG A 330 6.46 37.50 -6.18
CA ARG A 330 5.98 38.92 -6.14
C ARG A 330 6.86 39.66 -5.16
N GLY A 331 7.61 40.62 -5.69
CA GLY A 331 8.61 41.37 -5.00
C GLY A 331 8.08 41.95 -3.70
N ALA A 332 8.77 41.63 -2.63
CA ALA A 332 8.71 42.40 -1.40
C ALA A 332 9.32 43.82 -1.71
N THR A 333 8.50 44.82 -1.69
CA THR A 333 8.91 46.22 -1.80
C THR A 333 9.88 46.52 -0.65
N PRO A 334 11.10 46.97 -0.92
CA PRO A 334 12.03 47.29 0.16
C PRO A 334 11.51 48.49 0.98
N PRO A 335 11.71 48.54 2.30
CA PRO A 335 11.24 49.63 3.14
C PRO A 335 11.98 50.92 2.77
N ARG A 336 11.21 51.99 2.51
CA ARG A 336 11.73 53.36 2.28
C ARG A 336 12.56 53.80 3.47
N LYS A 337 13.86 54.06 3.26
CA LYS A 337 14.72 54.77 4.21
C LYS A 337 14.16 56.17 4.42
N LYS A 338 13.74 56.50 5.64
CA LYS A 338 13.49 57.87 6.08
C LYS A 338 14.84 58.61 6.20
N VAL A 339 15.05 59.57 5.32
CA VAL A 339 16.14 60.53 5.46
C VAL A 339 15.74 61.52 6.56
N GLY A 340 16.42 61.44 7.70
CA GLY A 340 16.28 62.38 8.78
C GLY A 340 17.07 63.66 8.45
N ALA A 341 16.38 64.78 8.29
CA ALA A 341 16.99 66.11 8.16
C ALA A 341 17.45 66.60 9.54
N THR A 342 18.75 66.68 9.75
CA THR A 342 19.35 67.35 10.91
C THR A 342 19.34 68.81 10.66
N ARG A 343 18.53 69.56 11.43
CA ARG A 343 18.58 71.01 11.52
C ARG A 343 19.63 71.40 12.56
N ILE A 344 20.68 72.09 12.11
CA ILE A 344 21.63 72.78 12.94
C ILE A 344 20.95 74.11 13.33
N GLY A 345 20.76 74.37 14.63
CA GLY A 345 20.35 75.64 15.22
C GLY A 345 21.52 76.27 15.94
N LYS A 346 21.86 77.42 15.51
CA LYS A 346 22.76 78.33 16.22
C LYS A 346 22.02 78.99 17.42
N GLY A 347 22.73 79.14 18.52
CA GLY A 347 22.36 79.90 19.66
C GLY A 347 23.20 79.50 20.85
#